data_149742ce2f0eed7fbd10cf844fd7fb55
#
_entry.id   149742ce2f0eed7fbd10cf844fd7fb55
#
_cell.length_a   1.000
_cell.length_b   1.000
_cell.length_c   1.000
_cell.angle_alpha   90.00
_cell.angle_beta   90.00
_cell.angle_gamma   90.00
#
_symmetry.space_group_name_H-M   'P 1'
#
loop_
_entity.id
_entity.type
_entity.pdbx_description
1 polymer ?
#
loop_
_entity_poly.entity_id
_entity_poly.type
_entity_poly.pdbx_seq_one_letter_code
_entity_poly.pdbx_strand_id
1 'polypeptide(L)'
;MTETRIPRRTRRHRRTPVLLLLCAAVLVAGLLAAVVMSLRPVKAPDPEPDPHEGQVYINDGAGMVWHTPLEGVTVSPVEQDEFVRDGERIRYTGANLATRWGVDVSNYQGSIDWQALKAQGIEFAYLRLGMRGYGPEGTLYSDRSFARYYDGAKAAGIDVGVYFFSQAVTVREAAEEALHALTLLDGRALDLPVYYDWEPVAAEDSRTAAYDHLYLTAGAAAFCN
;
A
#
# COMPACT_ATOMS: atom_id res chain seq x y z
N MET A 1 102.58 -57.04 -35.23
CA MET A 1 101.49 -56.27 -35.81
C MET A 1 100.29 -56.37 -34.84
N THR A 2 100.05 -55.31 -34.10
CA THR A 2 99.02 -55.25 -33.02
C THR A 2 97.90 -54.32 -33.49
N GLU A 3 96.78 -54.89 -33.71
CA GLU A 3 95.59 -54.19 -34.20
C GLU A 3 94.76 -53.62 -33.02
N THR A 4 94.67 -52.29 -32.96
CA THR A 4 94.03 -51.53 -31.90
C THR A 4 92.56 -51.36 -32.24
N ARG A 5 91.69 -52.03 -31.50
CA ARG A 5 90.19 -51.95 -31.64
C ARG A 5 89.69 -50.66 -30.85
N ILE A 6 89.01 -49.79 -31.57
CA ILE A 6 88.37 -48.59 -31.02
C ILE A 6 86.99 -49.00 -30.54
N PRO A 7 86.56 -48.63 -29.31
CA PRO A 7 85.22 -48.98 -28.82
C PRO A 7 84.14 -47.98 -29.37
N ARG A 8 83.03 -48.57 -29.90
CA ARG A 8 81.84 -47.82 -30.35
C ARG A 8 81.08 -47.24 -29.15
N ARG A 9 80.98 -45.90 -29.12
CA ARG A 9 80.20 -45.13 -28.14
C ARG A 9 78.73 -45.24 -28.49
N THR A 10 77.94 -45.97 -27.69
CA THR A 10 76.45 -46.09 -27.83
C THR A 10 75.82 -44.77 -27.38
N ARG A 11 75.16 -44.06 -28.25
CA ARG A 11 74.29 -42.89 -27.97
C ARG A 11 73.05 -43.35 -27.23
N ARG A 12 73.01 -43.18 -25.92
CA ARG A 12 71.85 -43.34 -25.09
C ARG A 12 70.87 -42.22 -25.41
N HIS A 13 69.74 -42.56 -26.07
CA HIS A 13 68.68 -41.60 -26.36
C HIS A 13 68.05 -41.08 -25.05
N ARG A 14 68.24 -39.81 -24.75
CA ARG A 14 67.59 -39.09 -23.65
C ARG A 14 66.11 -38.79 -23.99
N ARG A 15 65.25 -39.80 -24.08
CA ARG A 15 63.80 -39.64 -24.31
C ARG A 15 63.02 -39.53 -23.02
N THR A 16 63.57 -39.91 -21.86
CA THR A 16 62.92 -39.87 -20.53
C THR A 16 62.59 -38.48 -20.01
N PRO A 17 63.37 -37.39 -20.18
CA PRO A 17 63.01 -36.10 -19.63
C PRO A 17 61.85 -35.41 -20.37
N VAL A 18 61.67 -35.67 -21.69
CA VAL A 18 60.59 -35.06 -22.47
C VAL A 18 59.25 -35.68 -22.11
N LEU A 19 59.19 -36.99 -21.87
CA LEU A 19 57.94 -37.69 -21.45
C LEU A 19 57.51 -37.24 -20.05
N LEU A 20 58.43 -37.05 -19.12
CA LEU A 20 58.17 -36.54 -17.78
C LEU A 20 57.63 -35.11 -17.80
N LEU A 21 58.18 -34.24 -18.67
CA LEU A 21 57.70 -32.85 -18.84
C LEU A 21 56.29 -32.81 -19.43
N LEU A 22 55.98 -33.67 -20.37
CA LEU A 22 54.61 -33.80 -20.94
C LEU A 22 53.60 -34.29 -19.89
N CYS A 23 53.94 -35.29 -19.10
CA CYS A 23 53.10 -35.76 -18.03
C CYS A 23 52.83 -34.68 -16.95
N ALA A 24 53.90 -33.92 -16.58
CA ALA A 24 53.74 -32.80 -15.63
C ALA A 24 52.85 -31.69 -16.21
N ALA A 25 52.97 -31.34 -17.48
CA ALA A 25 52.16 -30.34 -18.15
C ALA A 25 50.67 -30.78 -18.21
N VAL A 26 50.35 -32.04 -18.46
CA VAL A 26 49.00 -32.59 -18.45
C VAL A 26 48.39 -32.56 -17.04
N LEU A 27 49.17 -32.90 -16.00
CA LEU A 27 48.72 -32.83 -14.62
C LEU A 27 48.42 -31.38 -14.19
N VAL A 28 49.28 -30.44 -14.55
CA VAL A 28 49.06 -28.98 -14.25
C VAL A 28 47.84 -28.46 -15.00
N ALA A 29 47.65 -28.83 -16.26
CA ALA A 29 46.46 -28.44 -17.03
C ALA A 29 45.19 -29.07 -16.45
N GLY A 30 45.24 -30.30 -15.99
CA GLY A 30 44.12 -30.94 -15.29
C GLY A 30 43.75 -30.29 -13.96
N LEU A 31 44.77 -29.91 -13.16
CA LEU A 31 44.56 -29.18 -11.91
C LEU A 31 44.01 -27.79 -12.14
N LEU A 32 44.50 -27.07 -13.15
CA LEU A 32 43.98 -25.76 -13.54
C LEU A 32 42.52 -25.85 -14.01
N ALA A 33 42.17 -26.85 -14.81
CA ALA A 33 40.83 -27.10 -15.26
C ALA A 33 39.87 -27.44 -14.07
N ALA A 34 40.34 -28.24 -13.12
CA ALA A 34 39.57 -28.54 -11.89
C ALA A 34 39.33 -27.30 -11.02
N VAL A 35 40.36 -26.44 -10.86
CA VAL A 35 40.25 -25.16 -10.15
C VAL A 35 39.29 -24.22 -10.87
N VAL A 36 39.34 -24.10 -12.19
CA VAL A 36 38.43 -23.27 -12.98
C VAL A 36 36.99 -23.79 -12.88
N MET A 37 36.80 -25.12 -12.88
CA MET A 37 35.48 -25.74 -12.70
C MET A 37 34.94 -25.49 -11.27
N SER A 38 35.77 -25.53 -10.22
CA SER A 38 35.36 -25.27 -8.84
C SER A 38 35.10 -23.78 -8.58
N LEU A 39 35.68 -22.88 -9.38
CA LEU A 39 35.45 -21.43 -9.30
C LEU A 39 34.26 -20.95 -10.17
N ARG A 40 33.59 -21.85 -10.88
CA ARG A 40 32.35 -21.45 -11.58
C ARG A 40 31.31 -21.05 -10.54
N PRO A 41 30.73 -19.84 -10.67
CA PRO A 41 29.66 -19.46 -9.77
C PRO A 41 28.53 -20.49 -9.89
N VAL A 42 28.18 -21.12 -8.78
CA VAL A 42 26.97 -21.94 -8.69
C VAL A 42 25.81 -20.98 -8.96
N LYS A 43 25.06 -21.21 -10.05
CA LYS A 43 23.84 -20.46 -10.30
C LYS A 43 22.98 -20.56 -9.03
N ALA A 44 22.67 -19.39 -8.43
CA ALA A 44 21.71 -19.38 -7.33
C ALA A 44 20.42 -20.11 -7.78
N PRO A 45 19.80 -20.89 -6.93
CA PRO A 45 18.50 -21.46 -7.26
C PRO A 45 17.57 -20.32 -7.67
N ASP A 46 16.75 -20.57 -8.67
CA ASP A 46 15.73 -19.61 -9.05
C ASP A 46 14.88 -19.33 -7.79
N PRO A 47 14.48 -18.06 -7.51
CA PRO A 47 13.68 -17.77 -6.34
C PRO A 47 12.41 -18.63 -6.35
N GLU A 48 12.06 -19.17 -5.19
CA GLU A 48 10.79 -19.88 -5.06
C GLU A 48 9.65 -18.94 -5.49
N PRO A 49 8.65 -19.44 -6.22
CA PRO A 49 7.50 -18.63 -6.59
C PRO A 49 6.86 -18.03 -5.34
N ASP A 50 6.55 -16.76 -5.36
CA ASP A 50 5.81 -16.12 -4.27
C ASP A 50 4.42 -16.80 -4.16
N PRO A 51 4.08 -17.44 -3.02
CA PRO A 51 2.79 -18.10 -2.84
C PRO A 51 1.61 -17.11 -2.90
N HIS A 52 1.90 -15.82 -2.84
CA HIS A 52 0.92 -14.73 -2.87
C HIS A 52 0.99 -13.88 -4.13
N GLU A 53 1.66 -14.39 -5.19
CA GLU A 53 1.72 -13.68 -6.48
C GLU A 53 0.31 -13.32 -6.97
N GLY A 54 0.07 -12.03 -7.25
CA GLY A 54 -1.23 -11.50 -7.66
C GLY A 54 -2.24 -11.30 -6.54
N GLN A 55 -1.86 -11.53 -5.28
CA GLN A 55 -2.68 -11.22 -4.11
C GLN A 55 -2.29 -9.87 -3.48
N VAL A 56 -3.20 -9.28 -2.73
CA VAL A 56 -2.98 -8.09 -1.91
C VAL A 56 -3.21 -8.43 -0.44
N TYR A 57 -2.37 -7.87 0.44
CA TYR A 57 -2.47 -8.08 1.89
C TYR A 57 -3.28 -6.94 2.51
N ILE A 58 -4.50 -7.22 2.94
CA ILE A 58 -5.45 -6.22 3.43
C ILE A 58 -6.04 -6.61 4.78
N ASN A 59 -6.51 -5.60 5.51
CA ASN A 59 -7.35 -5.82 6.69
C ASN A 59 -8.82 -5.90 6.25
N ASP A 60 -9.46 -7.04 6.48
CA ASP A 60 -10.87 -7.30 6.13
C ASP A 60 -11.85 -6.94 7.26
N GLY A 61 -11.33 -6.34 8.35
CA GLY A 61 -12.11 -6.00 9.55
C GLY A 61 -12.01 -7.07 10.65
N ALA A 62 -11.66 -8.31 10.32
CA ALA A 62 -11.38 -9.39 11.29
C ALA A 62 -9.88 -9.60 11.49
N GLY A 63 -9.05 -9.13 10.56
CA GLY A 63 -7.60 -9.24 10.62
C GLY A 63 -6.95 -9.01 9.27
N MET A 64 -5.64 -9.22 9.22
CA MET A 64 -4.87 -9.13 7.97
C MET A 64 -4.96 -10.43 7.19
N VAL A 65 -5.41 -10.36 5.94
CA VAL A 65 -5.58 -11.50 5.03
C VAL A 65 -5.02 -11.22 3.65
N TRP A 66 -4.56 -12.28 2.98
CA TRP A 66 -4.23 -12.23 1.56
C TRP A 66 -5.50 -12.36 0.72
N HIS A 67 -5.73 -11.42 -0.17
CA HIS A 67 -6.92 -11.38 -1.00
C HIS A 67 -6.56 -11.34 -2.48
N THR A 68 -7.23 -12.16 -3.29
CA THR A 68 -7.11 -12.07 -4.74
C THR A 68 -8.03 -10.95 -5.24
N PRO A 69 -7.51 -9.88 -5.86
CA PRO A 69 -8.35 -8.83 -6.42
C PRO A 69 -9.37 -9.38 -7.41
N LEU A 70 -10.57 -8.84 -7.37
CA LEU A 70 -11.60 -9.18 -8.35
C LEU A 70 -11.21 -8.62 -9.72
N GLU A 71 -11.56 -9.34 -10.80
CA GLU A 71 -11.34 -8.88 -12.16
C GLU A 71 -12.01 -7.52 -12.41
N GLY A 72 -11.27 -6.59 -12.99
CA GLY A 72 -11.76 -5.22 -13.24
C GLY A 72 -11.65 -4.26 -12.05
N VAL A 73 -11.24 -4.72 -10.88
CA VAL A 73 -10.95 -3.84 -9.73
C VAL A 73 -9.48 -3.41 -9.78
N THR A 74 -9.25 -2.11 -9.86
CA THR A 74 -7.88 -1.55 -9.84
C THR A 74 -7.32 -1.63 -8.41
N VAL A 75 -6.15 -2.25 -8.28
CA VAL A 75 -5.40 -2.25 -7.02
C VAL A 75 -4.89 -0.85 -6.72
N SER A 76 -4.88 -0.47 -5.44
CA SER A 76 -4.33 0.83 -5.02
C SER A 76 -2.87 0.96 -5.47
N PRO A 77 -2.49 2.10 -6.06
CA PRO A 77 -1.10 2.36 -6.44
C PRO A 77 -0.22 2.78 -5.24
N VAL A 78 -0.75 2.73 -4.03
CA VAL A 78 -0.07 3.16 -2.79
C VAL A 78 0.76 2.00 -2.25
N GLU A 79 2.08 2.19 -2.17
CA GLU A 79 3.01 1.22 -1.59
C GLU A 79 3.21 1.52 -0.09
N GLN A 80 3.09 0.51 0.75
CA GLN A 80 3.12 0.65 2.21
C GLN A 80 4.48 1.11 2.75
N ASP A 81 5.56 0.72 2.12
CA ASP A 81 6.94 1.06 2.48
C ASP A 81 7.36 2.47 2.06
N GLU A 82 6.55 3.13 1.21
CA GLU A 82 6.78 4.51 0.79
C GLU A 82 6.22 5.57 1.77
N PHE A 83 5.68 5.14 2.92
CA PHE A 83 5.27 6.08 3.97
C PHE A 83 6.40 6.37 4.93
N VAL A 84 6.75 7.65 5.08
CA VAL A 84 7.74 8.12 6.06
C VAL A 84 7.11 9.09 7.04
N ARG A 85 7.54 8.96 8.30
CA ARG A 85 7.15 9.89 9.36
C ARG A 85 8.10 11.09 9.35
N ASP A 86 7.51 12.28 9.31
CA ASP A 86 8.20 13.57 9.38
C ASP A 86 7.63 14.37 10.58
N GLY A 87 8.22 14.18 11.74
CA GLY A 87 7.69 14.68 13.01
C GLY A 87 6.36 14.03 13.37
N GLU A 88 5.30 14.83 13.50
CA GLU A 88 3.93 14.36 13.77
C GLU A 88 3.16 14.01 12.48
N ARG A 89 3.74 14.27 11.32
CA ARG A 89 3.11 14.03 10.02
C ARG A 89 3.62 12.77 9.37
N ILE A 90 2.78 12.20 8.51
CA ILE A 90 3.13 11.09 7.64
C ILE A 90 3.10 11.62 6.21
N ARG A 91 4.13 11.29 5.42
CA ARG A 91 4.25 11.69 4.02
C ARG A 91 4.48 10.47 3.16
N TYR A 92 3.83 10.41 2.03
CA TYR A 92 4.11 9.43 0.98
C TYR A 92 5.27 9.91 0.12
N THR A 93 6.24 9.06 -0.16
CA THR A 93 7.46 9.38 -0.91
C THR A 93 7.52 8.75 -2.29
N GLY A 94 6.59 7.88 -2.61
CA GLY A 94 6.47 7.29 -3.94
C GLY A 94 6.26 8.35 -5.03
N ALA A 95 6.85 8.08 -6.21
CA ALA A 95 6.90 9.05 -7.31
C ALA A 95 5.56 9.27 -8.02
N ASN A 96 4.58 8.41 -7.79
CA ASN A 96 3.29 8.36 -8.49
C ASN A 96 2.18 9.18 -7.82
N LEU A 97 2.36 9.59 -6.55
CA LEU A 97 1.35 10.34 -5.78
C LEU A 97 1.99 11.48 -5.00
N ALA A 98 1.22 12.53 -4.78
CA ALA A 98 1.60 13.65 -3.92
C ALA A 98 0.83 13.58 -2.59
N THR A 99 1.51 13.93 -1.49
CA THR A 99 0.87 14.06 -0.19
C THR A 99 0.23 15.41 -0.03
N ARG A 100 -1.01 15.44 0.43
CA ARG A 100 -1.69 16.63 0.91
C ARG A 100 -2.10 16.41 2.37
N TRP A 101 -2.07 17.44 3.18
CA TRP A 101 -2.53 17.36 4.56
C TRP A 101 -3.86 18.06 4.75
N GLY A 102 -4.75 17.37 5.42
CA GLY A 102 -6.06 17.86 5.75
C GLY A 102 -6.47 17.53 7.17
N VAL A 103 -7.66 17.98 7.52
CA VAL A 103 -8.33 17.63 8.78
C VAL A 103 -9.73 17.14 8.47
N ASP A 104 -10.25 16.22 9.28
CA ASP A 104 -11.67 15.96 9.37
C ASP A 104 -12.22 16.55 10.67
N VAL A 105 -13.38 17.17 10.62
CA VAL A 105 -13.92 17.91 11.75
C VAL A 105 -15.45 17.83 11.79
N SER A 106 -15.96 17.92 13.01
CA SER A 106 -17.37 17.99 13.31
C SER A 106 -17.62 19.03 14.40
N ASN A 107 -18.85 19.16 14.85
CA ASN A 107 -19.15 20.07 15.96
C ASN A 107 -18.37 19.80 17.26
N TYR A 108 -17.70 18.65 17.37
CA TYR A 108 -16.87 18.32 18.54
C TYR A 108 -15.62 19.18 18.67
N GLN A 109 -15.07 19.71 17.57
CA GLN A 109 -13.89 20.57 17.56
C GLN A 109 -14.18 22.03 18.03
N GLY A 110 -15.45 22.40 18.22
CA GLY A 110 -15.83 23.73 18.76
C GLY A 110 -15.49 24.88 17.82
N SER A 111 -14.67 25.80 18.24
CA SER A 111 -14.17 26.90 17.40
C SER A 111 -12.87 26.54 16.73
N ILE A 112 -12.78 26.79 15.42
CA ILE A 112 -11.59 26.50 14.61
C ILE A 112 -11.06 27.81 14.05
N ASP A 113 -9.75 28.04 14.21
CA ASP A 113 -9.02 29.11 13.52
C ASP A 113 -8.50 28.54 12.17
N TRP A 114 -9.30 28.76 11.14
CA TRP A 114 -9.01 28.28 9.78
C TRP A 114 -7.77 28.93 9.18
N GLN A 115 -7.48 30.19 9.52
CA GLN A 115 -6.28 30.88 9.04
C GLN A 115 -5.01 30.27 9.67
N ALA A 116 -5.07 29.94 10.97
CA ALA A 116 -3.98 29.27 11.63
C ALA A 116 -3.74 27.85 11.07
N LEU A 117 -4.79 27.10 10.74
CA LEU A 117 -4.66 25.79 10.08
C LEU A 117 -4.02 25.94 8.69
N LYS A 118 -4.47 26.91 7.89
CA LYS A 118 -3.87 27.18 6.58
C LYS A 118 -2.39 27.53 6.68
N ALA A 119 -2.02 28.37 7.66
CA ALA A 119 -0.63 28.75 7.91
C ALA A 119 0.25 27.56 8.34
N GLN A 120 -0.34 26.50 8.93
CA GLN A 120 0.33 25.25 9.27
C GLN A 120 0.42 24.28 8.08
N GLY A 121 -0.04 24.67 6.89
CA GLY A 121 0.02 23.86 5.68
C GLY A 121 -1.15 22.87 5.52
N ILE A 122 -2.27 23.10 6.22
CA ILE A 122 -3.50 22.35 5.96
C ILE A 122 -4.10 22.84 4.64
N GLU A 123 -4.34 21.91 3.73
CA GLU A 123 -4.76 22.19 2.37
C GLU A 123 -6.25 21.90 2.15
N PHE A 124 -6.80 20.93 2.89
CA PHE A 124 -8.21 20.54 2.78
C PHE A 124 -8.83 20.20 4.13
N ALA A 125 -10.17 20.21 4.16
CA ALA A 125 -10.94 19.79 5.32
C ALA A 125 -12.15 18.96 4.87
N TYR A 126 -12.38 17.82 5.55
CA TYR A 126 -13.62 17.09 5.50
C TYR A 126 -14.52 17.50 6.66
N LEU A 127 -15.68 18.05 6.35
CA LEU A 127 -16.62 18.56 7.35
C LEU A 127 -17.77 17.58 7.53
N ARG A 128 -18.10 17.21 8.76
CA ARG A 128 -19.31 16.43 8.99
C ARG A 128 -20.53 17.24 8.60
N LEU A 129 -21.29 16.74 7.66
CA LEU A 129 -22.53 17.37 7.17
C LEU A 129 -23.69 17.08 8.12
N GLY A 130 -23.81 15.82 8.51
CA GLY A 130 -24.82 15.32 9.39
C GLY A 130 -24.53 13.89 9.80
N MET A 131 -25.47 13.29 10.51
CA MET A 131 -25.36 11.91 10.98
C MET A 131 -26.72 11.26 11.18
N ARG A 132 -26.76 9.94 11.10
CA ARG A 132 -27.84 9.15 11.72
C ARG A 132 -27.41 8.74 13.12
N GLY A 133 -28.27 8.91 14.10
CA GLY A 133 -28.04 8.48 15.47
C GLY A 133 -27.93 6.96 15.57
N TYR A 134 -27.07 6.48 16.44
CA TYR A 134 -26.79 5.06 16.66
C TYR A 134 -27.84 4.34 17.53
N GLY A 135 -28.77 5.08 18.16
CA GLY A 135 -29.89 4.48 18.90
C GLY A 135 -30.92 3.81 17.98
N PRO A 136 -31.85 3.03 18.54
CA PRO A 136 -32.81 2.25 17.76
C PRO A 136 -33.63 3.07 16.76
N GLU A 137 -33.95 4.31 17.11
CA GLU A 137 -34.76 5.22 16.29
C GLU A 137 -34.08 5.68 15.02
N GLY A 138 -32.74 5.69 14.99
CA GLY A 138 -31.97 6.12 13.82
C GLY A 138 -32.32 7.52 13.32
N THR A 139 -32.50 8.47 14.24
CA THR A 139 -32.87 9.85 13.92
C THR A 139 -31.77 10.54 13.11
N LEU A 140 -32.14 11.28 12.07
CA LEU A 140 -31.21 12.10 11.28
C LEU A 140 -30.94 13.43 11.97
N TYR A 141 -29.66 13.80 12.04
CA TYR A 141 -29.18 15.04 12.64
C TYR A 141 -28.30 15.82 11.66
N SER A 142 -28.40 17.15 11.69
CA SER A 142 -27.48 18.05 11.03
C SER A 142 -26.30 18.36 11.94
N ASP A 143 -25.09 18.51 11.42
CA ASP A 143 -23.99 19.04 12.20
C ASP A 143 -24.16 20.56 12.33
N ARG A 144 -24.34 21.03 13.56
CA ARG A 144 -24.62 22.45 13.86
C ARG A 144 -23.46 23.39 13.50
N SER A 145 -22.27 22.87 13.28
CA SER A 145 -21.07 23.65 12.93
C SER A 145 -20.80 23.66 11.41
N PHE A 146 -21.48 22.82 10.64
CA PHE A 146 -21.19 22.63 9.22
C PHE A 146 -21.12 23.95 8.45
N ALA A 147 -22.19 24.75 8.47
CA ALA A 147 -22.24 26.01 7.70
C ALA A 147 -21.10 26.96 8.07
N ARG A 148 -20.88 27.16 9.38
CA ARG A 148 -19.80 27.99 9.89
C ARG A 148 -18.42 27.49 9.49
N TYR A 149 -18.20 26.17 9.53
CA TYR A 149 -16.94 25.55 9.15
C TYR A 149 -16.71 25.65 7.65
N TYR A 150 -17.75 25.42 6.84
CA TYR A 150 -17.68 25.58 5.40
C TYR A 150 -17.25 27.01 5.02
N ASP A 151 -17.95 28.02 5.55
CA ASP A 151 -17.64 29.43 5.27
C ASP A 151 -16.22 29.80 5.73
N GLY A 152 -15.80 29.34 6.91
CA GLY A 152 -14.46 29.60 7.45
C GLY A 152 -13.34 28.94 6.66
N ALA A 153 -13.49 27.65 6.29
CA ALA A 153 -12.52 26.92 5.48
C ALA A 153 -12.37 27.54 4.09
N LYS A 154 -13.49 27.83 3.42
CA LYS A 154 -13.50 28.49 2.08
C LYS A 154 -12.86 29.88 2.14
N ALA A 155 -13.14 30.69 3.17
CA ALA A 155 -12.53 32.02 3.36
C ALA A 155 -11.01 31.93 3.61
N ALA A 156 -10.50 30.83 4.19
CA ALA A 156 -9.08 30.59 4.39
C ALA A 156 -8.40 29.97 3.14
N GLY A 157 -9.11 29.68 2.07
CA GLY A 157 -8.57 29.01 0.88
C GLY A 157 -8.19 27.54 1.16
N ILE A 158 -8.96 26.87 2.01
CA ILE A 158 -8.88 25.44 2.30
C ILE A 158 -9.94 24.73 1.47
N ASP A 159 -9.55 23.69 0.73
CA ASP A 159 -10.47 22.87 -0.06
C ASP A 159 -11.43 22.13 0.86
N VAL A 160 -12.71 22.05 0.49
CA VAL A 160 -13.75 21.44 1.33
C VAL A 160 -14.35 20.23 0.66
N GLY A 161 -14.33 19.12 1.42
CA GLY A 161 -15.18 17.95 1.22
C GLY A 161 -16.12 17.78 2.42
N VAL A 162 -17.05 16.86 2.31
CA VAL A 162 -17.95 16.55 3.42
C VAL A 162 -18.07 15.05 3.64
N TYR A 163 -18.43 14.65 4.85
CA TYR A 163 -18.81 13.30 5.15
C TYR A 163 -20.15 13.25 5.88
N PHE A 164 -20.88 12.16 5.69
CA PHE A 164 -22.09 11.88 6.43
C PHE A 164 -21.85 10.63 7.28
N PHE A 165 -21.91 10.79 8.61
CA PHE A 165 -21.75 9.69 9.55
C PHE A 165 -23.01 8.82 9.53
N SER A 166 -22.90 7.68 8.88
CA SER A 166 -24.00 6.79 8.63
C SER A 166 -24.12 5.70 9.70
N GLN A 167 -25.35 5.45 10.10
CA GLN A 167 -25.74 4.30 10.91
C GLN A 167 -26.92 3.57 10.23
N ALA A 168 -27.00 3.65 8.91
CA ALA A 168 -28.03 2.95 8.15
C ALA A 168 -27.87 1.43 8.27
N VAL A 169 -28.97 0.74 8.51
CA VAL A 169 -29.04 -0.73 8.57
C VAL A 169 -29.91 -1.30 7.43
N THR A 170 -30.40 -0.44 6.55
CA THR A 170 -31.14 -0.80 5.34
C THR A 170 -30.75 0.11 4.17
N VAL A 171 -30.90 -0.40 2.95
CA VAL A 171 -30.69 0.36 1.69
C VAL A 171 -31.58 1.62 1.65
N ARG A 172 -32.80 1.54 2.15
CA ARG A 172 -33.72 2.68 2.21
C ARG A 172 -33.18 3.77 3.13
N GLU A 173 -32.65 3.43 4.29
CA GLU A 173 -32.08 4.40 5.22
C GLU A 173 -30.84 5.08 4.63
N ALA A 174 -30.00 4.36 3.91
CA ALA A 174 -28.87 4.95 3.22
C ALA A 174 -29.30 5.97 2.15
N ALA A 175 -30.35 5.67 1.39
CA ALA A 175 -30.95 6.62 0.45
C ALA A 175 -31.58 7.84 1.16
N GLU A 176 -32.22 7.66 2.31
CA GLU A 176 -32.74 8.75 3.14
C GLU A 176 -31.59 9.64 3.64
N GLU A 177 -30.45 9.07 4.04
CA GLU A 177 -29.25 9.81 4.42
C GLU A 177 -28.67 10.63 3.26
N ALA A 178 -28.63 10.06 2.07
CA ALA A 178 -28.19 10.78 0.86
C ALA A 178 -29.07 12.01 0.57
N LEU A 179 -30.41 11.84 0.61
CA LEU A 179 -31.34 12.94 0.41
C LEU A 179 -31.20 14.03 1.50
N HIS A 180 -30.97 13.60 2.75
CA HIS A 180 -30.71 14.53 3.84
C HIS A 180 -29.39 15.27 3.65
N ALA A 181 -28.33 14.59 3.25
CA ALA A 181 -27.05 15.20 2.90
C ALA A 181 -27.17 16.24 1.79
N LEU A 182 -27.89 15.95 0.72
CA LEU A 182 -28.16 16.91 -0.37
C LEU A 182 -28.93 18.12 0.14
N THR A 183 -29.90 17.94 1.03
CA THR A 183 -30.66 19.03 1.66
C THR A 183 -29.76 19.94 2.50
N LEU A 184 -28.83 19.34 3.28
CA LEU A 184 -27.90 20.09 4.12
C LEU A 184 -26.82 20.83 3.33
N LEU A 185 -26.40 20.27 2.20
CA LEU A 185 -25.48 20.94 1.27
C LEU A 185 -26.08 22.23 0.71
N ASP A 186 -27.35 22.26 0.47
CA ASP A 186 -28.11 23.47 0.04
C ASP A 186 -27.41 24.18 -1.14
N GLY A 187 -26.97 23.43 -2.14
CA GLY A 187 -26.28 23.93 -3.34
C GLY A 187 -24.86 24.43 -3.12
N ARG A 188 -24.25 24.25 -1.96
CA ARG A 188 -22.84 24.60 -1.72
C ARG A 188 -21.91 23.78 -2.59
N ALA A 189 -20.98 24.45 -3.26
CA ALA A 189 -19.97 23.79 -4.10
C ALA A 189 -18.87 23.16 -3.24
N LEU A 190 -18.56 21.90 -3.52
CA LEU A 190 -17.47 21.18 -2.89
C LEU A 190 -16.25 21.11 -3.82
N ASP A 191 -15.06 21.13 -3.24
CA ASP A 191 -13.79 20.95 -3.95
C ASP A 191 -13.36 19.47 -3.95
N LEU A 192 -13.89 18.69 -3.00
CA LEU A 192 -13.60 17.28 -2.78
C LEU A 192 -14.90 16.46 -2.72
N PRO A 193 -14.82 15.14 -2.91
CA PRO A 193 -16.00 14.27 -2.87
C PRO A 193 -16.78 14.31 -1.56
N VAL A 194 -18.00 13.78 -1.60
CA VAL A 194 -18.80 13.41 -0.43
C VAL A 194 -18.40 12.00 0.01
N TYR A 195 -18.13 11.80 1.30
CA TYR A 195 -17.87 10.48 1.86
C TYR A 195 -19.09 9.92 2.59
N TYR A 196 -19.39 8.67 2.29
CA TYR A 196 -20.29 7.84 3.06
C TYR A 196 -19.50 7.16 4.17
N ASP A 197 -19.63 7.67 5.40
CA ASP A 197 -18.85 7.25 6.56
C ASP A 197 -19.70 6.34 7.43
N TRP A 198 -19.73 5.04 7.10
CA TRP A 198 -20.44 4.05 7.87
C TRP A 198 -19.53 3.33 8.84
N GLU A 199 -19.85 3.40 10.13
CA GLU A 199 -19.04 2.76 11.17
C GLU A 199 -19.93 1.92 12.10
N PRO A 200 -19.50 0.69 12.49
CA PRO A 200 -20.16 -0.04 13.54
C PRO A 200 -19.90 0.64 14.89
N VAL A 201 -20.96 0.88 15.66
CA VAL A 201 -20.83 1.43 17.02
C VAL A 201 -20.94 0.27 18.01
N ALA A 202 -19.87 0.04 18.79
CA ALA A 202 -19.79 -1.04 19.77
C ALA A 202 -20.50 -0.67 21.10
N ALA A 203 -21.76 -0.25 21.03
CA ALA A 203 -22.60 -0.04 22.20
C ALA A 203 -23.71 -1.10 22.21
N GLU A 204 -24.11 -1.56 23.40
CA GLU A 204 -25.09 -2.66 23.57
C GLU A 204 -26.40 -2.39 22.85
N ASP A 205 -26.83 -1.11 22.82
CA ASP A 205 -28.08 -0.68 22.16
C ASP A 205 -27.85 -0.09 20.76
N SER A 206 -26.67 -0.27 20.18
CA SER A 206 -26.38 0.25 18.85
C SER A 206 -27.14 -0.51 17.79
N ARG A 207 -27.80 0.21 16.88
CA ARG A 207 -28.47 -0.35 15.71
C ARG A 207 -27.54 -1.06 14.74
N THR A 208 -26.24 -0.74 14.78
CA THR A 208 -25.19 -1.34 13.94
C THR A 208 -24.37 -2.42 14.64
N ALA A 209 -24.74 -2.82 15.87
CA ALA A 209 -24.03 -3.87 16.62
C ALA A 209 -24.05 -5.24 15.93
N ALA A 210 -25.07 -5.52 15.13
CA ALA A 210 -25.18 -6.71 14.29
C ALA A 210 -25.57 -6.28 12.87
N TYR A 211 -24.64 -6.23 11.95
CA TYR A 211 -24.86 -5.85 10.57
C TYR A 211 -24.41 -6.96 9.60
N ASP A 212 -25.03 -6.96 8.41
CA ASP A 212 -24.66 -7.85 7.31
C ASP A 212 -23.85 -7.08 6.27
N HIS A 213 -22.67 -7.59 5.91
CA HIS A 213 -21.77 -6.99 4.90
C HIS A 213 -22.45 -6.77 3.54
N LEU A 214 -23.41 -7.62 3.16
CA LEU A 214 -24.16 -7.44 1.92
C LEU A 214 -25.02 -6.19 1.95
N TYR A 215 -25.67 -5.92 3.10
CA TYR A 215 -26.46 -4.69 3.28
C TYR A 215 -25.57 -3.45 3.31
N LEU A 216 -24.37 -3.55 3.90
CA LEU A 216 -23.42 -2.45 3.92
C LEU A 216 -23.03 -2.02 2.51
N THR A 217 -22.64 -2.99 1.66
CA THR A 217 -22.29 -2.71 0.25
C THR A 217 -23.45 -2.11 -0.53
N ALA A 218 -24.65 -2.69 -0.38
CA ALA A 218 -25.85 -2.19 -1.05
C ALA A 218 -26.26 -0.79 -0.54
N GLY A 219 -26.08 -0.53 0.76
CA GLY A 219 -26.31 0.78 1.38
C GLY A 219 -25.35 1.83 0.86
N ALA A 220 -24.05 1.53 0.82
CA ALA A 220 -23.06 2.43 0.24
C ALA A 220 -23.36 2.77 -1.23
N ALA A 221 -23.73 1.77 -2.04
CA ALA A 221 -24.16 1.99 -3.42
C ALA A 221 -25.40 2.88 -3.51
N ALA A 222 -26.39 2.71 -2.62
CA ALA A 222 -27.60 3.52 -2.61
C ALA A 222 -27.35 4.97 -2.18
N PHE A 223 -26.40 5.20 -1.27
CA PHE A 223 -26.03 6.55 -0.87
C PHE A 223 -25.28 7.30 -1.99
N CYS A 224 -24.41 6.58 -2.72
CA CYS A 224 -23.52 7.19 -3.73
C CYS A 224 -24.17 7.38 -5.12
N ASN A 225 -25.36 6.77 -5.39
CA ASN A 225 -26.09 6.89 -6.66
C ASN A 225 -27.24 7.90 -6.59
#